data_ec9e760318253a19ef1178ff8fdde8ad
#
_entry.id   ec9e760318253a19ef1178ff8fdde8ad
#
_cell.length_a   1.000
_cell.length_b   1.000
_cell.length_c   1.000
_cell.angle_alpha   90.00
_cell.angle_beta   90.00
_cell.angle_gamma   90.00
#
_symmetry.space_group_name_H-M   'P 1'
#
loop_
_entity.id
_entity.type
_entity.pdbx_description
1 polymer ?
#
loop_
_entity_poly.entity_id
_entity_poly.type
_entity_poly.pdbx_seq_one_letter_code
_entity_poly.pdbx_strand_id
1 'polypeptide(L)'
;YNGFYEPFQTTTSADFEVNGDNILNYENYNFVGIEFNQNVPTIDASEMTELTMDIFIPDPFPFGSNIDIRLVDAGSDGSIGGGDDSTVSYTISTSLTSSPIMVQAQWLEVNIDITGLANRDNLGQIIFASDNPQRPSGFYVDNIYLRR
;
A
#
# COMPACT_ATOMS: atom_id res chain seq x y z
N TYR A 1 7.47 8.26 3.83
CA TYR A 1 7.72 6.79 3.77
C TYR A 1 8.42 6.36 5.03
N ASN A 2 7.74 6.22 6.10
CA ASN A 2 8.42 6.02 7.36
C ASN A 2 8.26 4.62 7.89
N GLY A 3 9.37 4.08 8.36
CA GLY A 3 9.38 2.97 9.25
C GLY A 3 8.73 3.34 10.56
N PHE A 4 7.40 3.35 10.60
CA PHE A 4 6.72 3.62 11.85
C PHE A 4 6.56 2.39 12.76
N TYR A 5 7.17 1.27 12.41
CA TYR A 5 7.18 0.05 13.20
C TYR A 5 8.57 -0.57 13.32
N GLU A 6 9.59 0.22 13.55
CA GLU A 6 10.90 -0.32 13.93
C GLU A 6 10.80 -1.04 15.31
N PRO A 7 11.45 -2.17 15.48
CA PRO A 7 12.48 -2.79 14.65
C PRO A 7 11.98 -3.83 13.63
N PHE A 8 10.69 -3.98 13.43
CA PHE A 8 10.12 -4.99 12.52
C PHE A 8 10.39 -4.70 11.05
N GLN A 9 10.47 -3.44 10.69
CA GLN A 9 10.63 -3.04 9.31
C GLN A 9 12.05 -3.32 8.83
N THR A 10 12.17 -4.15 7.82
CA THR A 10 13.41 -4.32 7.03
C THR A 10 13.35 -3.59 5.70
N THR A 11 12.15 -3.22 5.26
CA THR A 11 11.94 -2.53 4.00
C THR A 11 12.64 -1.18 3.98
N THR A 12 13.39 -0.94 2.93
CA THR A 12 13.96 0.37 2.59
C THR A 12 13.19 0.98 1.43
N SER A 13 13.08 2.30 1.40
CA SER A 13 12.39 3.04 0.34
C SER A 13 13.31 4.06 -0.29
N ALA A 14 13.19 4.23 -1.60
CA ALA A 14 13.88 5.26 -2.36
C ALA A 14 13.00 5.73 -3.51
N ASP A 15 13.26 6.95 -4.00
CA ASP A 15 12.73 7.38 -5.28
C ASP A 15 13.59 6.76 -6.38
N PHE A 16 12.92 6.26 -7.42
CA PHE A 16 13.56 5.72 -8.60
C PHE A 16 13.05 6.48 -9.82
N GLU A 17 13.94 7.18 -10.50
CA GLU A 17 13.57 8.00 -11.66
C GLU A 17 13.61 7.19 -12.97
N VAL A 18 12.51 7.19 -13.70
CA VAL A 18 12.43 6.61 -15.04
C VAL A 18 11.92 7.68 -16.02
N ASN A 19 12.77 8.09 -16.95
CA ASN A 19 12.42 9.11 -17.97
C ASN A 19 11.90 10.45 -17.40
N GLY A 20 12.38 10.85 -16.22
CA GLY A 20 11.94 12.08 -15.54
C GLY A 20 10.71 11.92 -14.66
N ASP A 21 10.21 10.69 -14.50
CA ASP A 21 9.12 10.34 -13.59
C ASP A 21 9.66 9.60 -12.36
N ASN A 22 9.20 9.98 -11.18
CA ASN A 22 9.62 9.39 -9.91
C ASN A 22 8.66 8.28 -9.49
N ILE A 23 9.21 7.10 -9.30
CA ILE A 23 8.52 5.89 -8.87
C ILE A 23 8.99 5.52 -7.47
N LEU A 24 8.11 5.05 -6.61
CA LEU A 24 8.50 4.50 -5.31
C LEU A 24 9.16 3.14 -5.49
N ASN A 25 10.38 2.99 -4.95
CA ASN A 25 11.10 1.71 -4.91
C ASN A 25 11.14 1.19 -3.47
N TYR A 26 10.64 -0.01 -3.25
CA TYR A 26 10.72 -0.73 -1.98
C TYR A 26 11.60 -1.96 -2.13
N GLU A 27 12.64 -2.07 -1.28
CA GLU A 27 13.57 -3.19 -1.23
C GLU A 27 13.58 -3.84 0.16
N ASN A 28 14.05 -5.09 0.26
CA ASN A 28 14.04 -5.86 1.51
C ASN A 28 12.65 -5.94 2.16
N TYR A 29 11.65 -6.11 1.31
CA TYR A 29 10.26 -5.97 1.68
C TYR A 29 9.79 -6.91 2.79
N ASN A 30 9.19 -6.35 3.80
CA ASN A 30 8.37 -7.03 4.79
C ASN A 30 7.21 -6.14 5.26
N PHE A 31 7.49 -4.88 5.56
CA PHE A 31 6.52 -3.90 6.03
C PHE A 31 6.99 -2.50 5.68
N VAL A 32 6.11 -1.67 5.14
CA VAL A 32 6.34 -0.24 4.90
C VAL A 32 5.00 0.48 4.83
N GLY A 33 4.97 1.76 5.18
CA GLY A 33 3.78 2.58 5.05
C GLY A 33 4.08 4.00 4.58
N ILE A 34 3.07 4.59 3.97
CA ILE A 34 2.96 6.02 3.68
C ILE A 34 2.02 6.58 4.72
N GLU A 35 2.43 7.63 5.44
CA GLU A 35 1.65 8.23 6.50
C GLU A 35 1.34 9.70 6.20
N PHE A 36 0.08 10.09 6.39
CA PHE A 36 -0.47 11.44 6.15
C PHE A 36 -1.05 11.99 7.46
N ASN A 37 -0.23 12.34 8.44
CA ASN A 37 -0.73 12.78 9.74
C ASN A 37 0.16 13.75 10.50
N GLN A 38 1.43 13.93 10.13
CA GLN A 38 2.34 14.81 10.89
C GLN A 38 2.71 16.07 10.13
N ASN A 39 3.32 15.92 8.96
CA ASN A 39 3.76 17.03 8.11
C ASN A 39 2.93 17.17 6.84
N VAL A 40 2.07 16.18 6.58
CA VAL A 40 1.14 16.14 5.46
C VAL A 40 -0.25 15.88 6.05
N PRO A 41 -1.26 16.69 5.76
CA PRO A 41 -2.61 16.45 6.28
C PRO A 41 -3.18 15.11 5.77
N THR A 42 -4.08 14.54 6.55
CA THR A 42 -4.92 13.42 6.10
C THR A 42 -5.68 13.78 4.82
N ILE A 43 -6.03 12.78 4.05
CA ILE A 43 -6.70 12.98 2.76
C ILE A 43 -8.21 12.78 2.96
N ASP A 44 -9.01 13.77 2.57
CA ASP A 44 -10.47 13.61 2.47
C ASP A 44 -10.81 12.80 1.21
N ALA A 45 -11.17 11.55 1.42
CA ALA A 45 -11.60 10.59 0.41
C ALA A 45 -13.12 10.27 0.50
N SER A 46 -13.92 11.10 1.19
CA SER A 46 -15.33 10.86 1.45
C SER A 46 -16.18 10.68 0.17
N GLU A 47 -15.81 11.39 -0.89
CA GLU A 47 -16.44 11.30 -2.20
C GLU A 47 -15.85 10.21 -3.12
N MET A 48 -14.80 9.53 -2.67
CA MET A 48 -14.09 8.51 -3.45
C MET A 48 -14.60 7.11 -3.09
N THR A 49 -14.55 6.22 -4.07
CA THR A 49 -14.98 4.82 -3.90
C THR A 49 -13.82 3.84 -4.05
N GLU A 50 -12.75 4.27 -4.66
CA GLU A 50 -11.64 3.38 -5.00
C GLU A 50 -10.28 4.06 -4.86
N LEU A 51 -9.27 3.32 -4.37
CA LEU A 51 -7.86 3.63 -4.50
C LEU A 51 -7.26 2.77 -5.61
N THR A 52 -6.54 3.40 -6.52
CA THR A 52 -5.84 2.72 -7.60
C THR A 52 -4.34 2.94 -7.47
N MET A 53 -3.56 1.94 -7.81
CA MET A 53 -2.11 2.03 -7.94
C MET A 53 -1.58 0.99 -8.92
N ASP A 54 -0.39 1.25 -9.46
CA ASP A 54 0.36 0.29 -10.26
C ASP A 54 1.50 -0.30 -9.45
N ILE A 55 1.65 -1.63 -9.48
CA ILE A 55 2.72 -2.37 -8.80
C ILE A 55 3.53 -3.15 -9.83
N PHE A 56 4.86 -3.06 -9.76
CA PHE A 56 5.78 -3.82 -10.59
C PHE A 56 6.77 -4.60 -9.72
N ILE A 57 6.88 -5.91 -9.94
CA ILE A 57 7.77 -6.79 -9.18
C ILE A 57 8.90 -7.23 -10.11
N PRO A 58 10.13 -6.68 -9.94
CA PRO A 58 11.22 -6.92 -10.89
C PRO A 58 11.81 -8.33 -10.78
N ASP A 59 11.96 -8.84 -9.56
CA ASP A 59 12.66 -10.07 -9.27
C ASP A 59 11.74 -11.29 -9.19
N PRO A 60 12.24 -12.50 -9.45
CA PRO A 60 11.50 -13.72 -9.18
C PRO A 60 11.11 -13.83 -7.71
N PHE A 61 9.92 -14.33 -7.45
CA PHE A 61 9.39 -14.55 -6.11
C PHE A 61 8.81 -15.96 -5.95
N PRO A 62 8.79 -16.54 -4.73
CA PRO A 62 8.26 -17.87 -4.49
C PRO A 62 6.77 -17.98 -4.81
N PHE A 63 6.32 -19.15 -5.22
CA PHE A 63 4.90 -19.45 -5.26
C PHE A 63 4.31 -19.35 -3.84
N GLY A 64 3.14 -18.77 -3.72
CA GLY A 64 2.52 -18.47 -2.42
C GLY A 64 2.84 -17.07 -1.89
N SER A 65 3.67 -16.28 -2.60
CA SER A 65 3.93 -14.89 -2.24
C SER A 65 2.67 -14.04 -2.26
N ASN A 66 2.63 -13.04 -1.39
CA ASN A 66 1.58 -12.03 -1.33
C ASN A 66 2.14 -10.64 -1.00
N ILE A 67 1.36 -9.63 -1.34
CA ILE A 67 1.48 -8.26 -0.85
C ILE A 67 0.10 -7.88 -0.29
N ASP A 68 0.06 -7.58 1.00
CA ASP A 68 -1.13 -7.06 1.66
C ASP A 68 -1.07 -5.53 1.65
N ILE A 69 -2.13 -4.91 1.16
CA ILE A 69 -2.27 -3.46 1.08
C ILE A 69 -3.39 -3.08 2.03
N ARG A 70 -3.10 -2.17 2.96
CA ARG A 70 -4.07 -1.70 3.96
C ARG A 70 -4.19 -0.19 3.87
N LEU A 71 -5.41 0.29 3.87
CA LEU A 71 -5.73 1.70 3.99
C LEU A 71 -6.34 1.92 5.36
N VAL A 72 -5.87 2.94 6.06
CA VAL A 72 -6.35 3.31 7.39
C VAL A 72 -6.91 4.73 7.35
N ASP A 73 -8.18 4.86 7.68
CA ASP A 73 -8.79 6.14 7.99
C ASP A 73 -8.64 6.40 9.50
N ALA A 74 -8.15 7.57 9.84
CA ALA A 74 -7.81 7.99 11.21
C ALA A 74 -9.04 8.44 12.03
N GLY A 75 -10.24 8.13 11.58
CA GLY A 75 -11.46 8.45 12.27
C GLY A 75 -11.73 9.95 12.44
N SER A 76 -12.63 10.27 13.34
CA SER A 76 -13.10 11.63 13.55
C SER A 76 -12.09 12.53 14.25
N ASP A 77 -11.13 11.97 14.97
CA ASP A 77 -10.09 12.73 15.67
C ASP A 77 -8.85 13.00 14.78
N GLY A 78 -8.77 12.38 13.59
CA GLY A 78 -7.69 12.53 12.64
C GLY A 78 -6.34 11.95 13.12
N SER A 79 -6.38 11.05 14.11
CA SER A 79 -5.19 10.51 14.76
C SER A 79 -5.18 8.98 14.71
N ILE A 80 -4.16 8.40 14.11
CA ILE A 80 -4.01 6.94 14.07
C ILE A 80 -3.85 6.37 15.49
N GLY A 81 -4.63 5.34 15.82
CA GLY A 81 -4.60 4.65 17.11
C GLY A 81 -5.63 5.16 18.13
N GLY A 82 -6.49 6.09 17.75
CA GLY A 82 -7.50 6.70 18.62
C GLY A 82 -8.63 5.78 19.05
N GLY A 83 -8.83 4.64 18.37
CA GLY A 83 -9.88 3.65 18.65
C GLY A 83 -11.14 3.85 17.80
N ASP A 84 -11.20 4.89 16.99
CA ASP A 84 -12.22 5.18 15.97
C ASP A 84 -11.70 4.99 14.54
N ASP A 85 -10.47 4.49 14.39
CA ASP A 85 -9.87 4.15 13.10
C ASP A 85 -10.68 3.08 12.38
N SER A 86 -10.70 3.15 11.08
CA SER A 86 -11.22 2.08 10.23
C SER A 86 -10.20 1.64 9.19
N THR A 87 -10.27 0.38 8.79
CA THR A 87 -9.27 -0.20 7.88
C THR A 87 -9.95 -1.04 6.81
N VAL A 88 -9.47 -0.87 5.58
CA VAL A 88 -9.73 -1.77 4.46
C VAL A 88 -8.43 -2.48 4.11
N SER A 89 -8.51 -3.80 3.90
CA SER A 89 -7.36 -4.63 3.50
C SER A 89 -7.61 -5.29 2.15
N TYR A 90 -6.58 -5.32 1.33
CA TYR A 90 -6.61 -5.94 0.02
C TYR A 90 -5.31 -6.73 -0.21
N THR A 91 -5.42 -7.96 -0.68
CA THR A 91 -4.27 -8.84 -0.88
C THR A 91 -4.13 -9.21 -2.36
N ILE A 92 -2.98 -8.94 -2.95
CA ILE A 92 -2.57 -9.53 -4.22
C ILE A 92 -1.62 -10.68 -3.96
N SER A 93 -1.74 -11.75 -4.72
CA SER A 93 -0.96 -12.97 -4.51
C SER A 93 -0.76 -13.76 -5.80
N THR A 94 0.00 -14.85 -5.70
CA THR A 94 0.15 -15.83 -6.80
C THR A 94 -1.07 -16.75 -6.99
N SER A 95 -2.10 -16.63 -6.16
CA SER A 95 -3.33 -17.41 -6.29
C SER A 95 -4.10 -17.04 -7.55
N LEU A 96 -4.69 -18.05 -8.21
CA LEU A 96 -5.57 -17.83 -9.38
C LEU A 96 -6.86 -17.07 -9.04
N THR A 97 -7.16 -16.91 -7.74
CA THR A 97 -8.31 -16.13 -7.27
C THR A 97 -7.93 -14.67 -6.91
N SER A 98 -6.65 -14.33 -6.98
CA SER A 98 -6.18 -12.96 -6.79
C SER A 98 -6.55 -12.07 -7.98
N SER A 99 -6.87 -10.81 -7.73
CA SER A 99 -7.13 -9.81 -8.77
C SER A 99 -6.41 -8.51 -8.43
N PRO A 100 -5.31 -8.16 -9.14
CA PRO A 100 -4.62 -8.96 -10.13
C PRO A 100 -3.89 -10.18 -9.52
N ILE A 101 -3.57 -11.15 -10.38
CA ILE A 101 -2.63 -12.21 -10.01
C ILE A 101 -1.22 -11.63 -10.06
N MET A 102 -0.41 -11.88 -9.02
CA MET A 102 1.00 -11.46 -9.01
C MET A 102 1.79 -12.17 -10.10
N VAL A 103 2.43 -11.38 -10.97
CA VAL A 103 3.34 -11.86 -12.02
C VAL A 103 4.61 -11.02 -12.01
N GLN A 104 5.73 -11.63 -12.38
CA GLN A 104 7.02 -10.95 -12.47
C GLN A 104 7.12 -10.08 -13.72
N ALA A 105 7.85 -8.95 -13.61
CA ALA A 105 8.26 -8.08 -14.70
C ALA A 105 7.09 -7.53 -15.56
N GLN A 106 5.96 -7.29 -14.91
CA GLN A 106 4.79 -6.63 -15.51
C GLN A 106 4.19 -5.64 -14.51
N TRP A 107 3.69 -4.51 -15.01
CA TRP A 107 2.87 -3.62 -14.23
C TRP A 107 1.51 -4.24 -13.96
N LEU A 108 1.10 -4.21 -12.73
CA LEU A 108 -0.17 -4.73 -12.24
C LEU A 108 -1.01 -3.56 -11.74
N GLU A 109 -2.11 -3.28 -12.39
CA GLU A 109 -3.09 -2.31 -11.89
C GLU A 109 -3.86 -2.95 -10.72
N VAL A 110 -3.79 -2.33 -9.56
CA VAL A 110 -4.47 -2.74 -8.33
C VAL A 110 -5.56 -1.72 -8.02
N ASN A 111 -6.80 -2.20 -7.93
CA ASN A 111 -7.97 -1.38 -7.63
C ASN A 111 -8.58 -1.86 -6.31
N ILE A 112 -8.67 -0.98 -5.33
CA ILE A 112 -9.12 -1.29 -3.97
C ILE A 112 -10.40 -0.53 -3.68
N ASP A 113 -11.50 -1.25 -3.47
CA ASP A 113 -12.74 -0.67 -2.99
C ASP A 113 -12.56 -0.16 -1.56
N ILE A 114 -12.68 1.16 -1.36
CA ILE A 114 -12.51 1.84 -0.08
C ILE A 114 -13.84 2.16 0.60
N THR A 115 -14.96 1.76 0.03
CA THR A 115 -16.30 2.03 0.60
C THR A 115 -16.53 1.31 1.93
N GLY A 116 -15.69 0.34 2.26
CA GLY A 116 -15.68 -0.35 3.56
C GLY A 116 -15.08 0.45 4.72
N LEU A 117 -14.39 1.58 4.45
CA LEU A 117 -13.95 2.51 5.50
C LEU A 117 -15.16 3.23 6.09
N ALA A 118 -15.16 3.44 7.42
CA ALA A 118 -16.33 3.98 8.12
C ALA A 118 -16.65 5.42 7.71
N ASN A 119 -15.66 6.27 7.54
CA ASN A 119 -15.83 7.69 7.21
C ASN A 119 -15.14 8.08 5.90
N ARG A 120 -13.88 7.82 5.71
CA ARG A 120 -13.04 8.20 4.57
C ARG A 120 -12.67 9.70 4.50
N ASP A 121 -12.95 10.47 5.51
CA ASP A 121 -12.64 11.90 5.56
C ASP A 121 -11.24 12.19 6.11
N ASN A 122 -10.59 11.18 6.71
CA ASN A 122 -9.26 11.28 7.29
C ASN A 122 -8.37 10.09 6.92
N LEU A 123 -8.25 9.78 5.61
CA LEU A 123 -7.33 8.74 5.16
C LEU A 123 -5.89 9.10 5.59
N GLY A 124 -5.36 8.32 6.54
CA GLY A 124 -4.12 8.62 7.24
C GLY A 124 -2.94 7.73 6.87
N GLN A 125 -3.18 6.49 6.38
CA GLN A 125 -2.09 5.58 6.04
C GLN A 125 -2.43 4.69 4.84
N ILE A 126 -1.38 4.39 4.05
CA ILE A 126 -1.34 3.29 3.09
C ILE A 126 -0.20 2.38 3.52
N ILE A 127 -0.49 1.13 3.85
CA ILE A 127 0.48 0.16 4.37
C ILE A 127 0.65 -0.97 3.36
N PHE A 128 1.89 -1.35 3.11
CA PHE A 128 2.25 -2.58 2.40
C PHE A 128 2.92 -3.53 3.39
N ALA A 129 2.37 -4.73 3.55
CA ALA A 129 2.85 -5.71 4.51
C ALA A 129 2.83 -7.12 3.93
N SER A 130 3.65 -8.01 4.47
CA SER A 130 3.54 -9.44 4.29
C SER A 130 4.09 -10.17 5.50
N ASP A 131 3.22 -10.85 6.21
CA ASP A 131 3.59 -11.75 7.30
C ASP A 131 4.09 -13.11 6.77
N ASN A 132 3.97 -13.33 5.46
CA ASN A 132 4.40 -14.54 4.81
C ASN A 132 5.92 -14.51 4.59
N PRO A 133 6.69 -15.52 5.04
CA PRO A 133 8.11 -15.63 4.69
C PRO A 133 8.33 -15.79 3.17
N GLN A 134 7.33 -16.28 2.45
CA GLN A 134 7.29 -16.31 0.99
C GLN A 134 6.71 -14.99 0.49
N ARG A 135 7.58 -14.03 0.20
CA ARG A 135 7.20 -12.70 -0.30
C ARG A 135 8.20 -12.23 -1.37
N PRO A 136 7.85 -11.27 -2.22
CA PRO A 136 8.83 -10.66 -3.12
C PRO A 136 9.94 -9.97 -2.31
N SER A 137 11.14 -9.89 -2.87
CA SER A 137 12.27 -9.16 -2.27
C SER A 137 12.03 -7.65 -2.22
N GLY A 138 11.28 -7.14 -3.20
CA GLY A 138 10.92 -5.74 -3.34
C GLY A 138 9.96 -5.54 -4.51
N PHE A 139 9.48 -4.30 -4.66
CA PHE A 139 8.59 -3.91 -5.74
C PHE A 139 8.61 -2.40 -5.94
N TYR A 140 8.16 -1.96 -7.09
CA TYR A 140 7.91 -0.54 -7.39
C TYR A 140 6.42 -0.24 -7.28
N VAL A 141 6.10 0.99 -6.87
CA VAL A 141 4.72 1.51 -6.84
C VAL A 141 4.68 2.84 -7.58
N ASP A 142 3.68 2.98 -8.43
CA ASP A 142 3.42 4.19 -9.19
C ASP A 142 1.91 4.46 -9.28
N ASN A 143 1.54 5.63 -9.81
CA ASN A 143 0.16 5.99 -10.13
C ASN A 143 -0.84 5.78 -8.96
N ILE A 144 -0.44 6.19 -7.75
CA ILE A 144 -1.36 6.12 -6.59
C ILE A 144 -2.35 7.28 -6.67
N TYR A 145 -3.63 6.96 -6.85
CA TYR A 145 -4.69 7.97 -6.88
C TYR A 145 -6.03 7.43 -6.42
N LEU A 146 -6.89 8.35 -5.94
CA LEU A 146 -8.27 8.06 -5.54
C LEU A 146 -9.22 8.40 -6.68
N ARG A 147 -10.27 7.60 -6.85
CA ARG A 147 -11.32 7.85 -7.85
C ARG A 147 -12.73 7.52 -7.34
N ARG A 148 -13.74 8.09 -8.04
CA ARG A 148 -15.17 7.84 -7.83
C ARG A 148 -15.63 6.62 -8.61
#